data_473c416028f0754125c2a62b2c9a9714
#
_entry.id   473c416028f0754125c2a62b2c9a9714
#
_cell.length_a   1.000
_cell.length_b   1.000
_cell.length_c   1.000
_cell.angle_alpha   90.00
_cell.angle_beta   90.00
_cell.angle_gamma   90.00
#
_symmetry.space_group_name_H-M   'P 1'
#
loop_
_entity.id
_entity.type
_entity.pdbx_description
1 polymer ?
#
loop_
_entity_poly.entity_id
_entity_poly.type
_entity_poly.pdbx_seq_one_letter_code
_entity_poly.pdbx_strand_id
1 'polypeptide(L)'
;MKILVTVDGSDISTRALKFALKLAKQSATGSSVTVLHVDPPVFPGVERRIGKEAVQAYHADNHAHAFKAARKALGRTQVPVEEVSAIGEIAGTILAVAAKRKTDLLVMGSHGRGAVKGVLLGSVSSKVIAQTTIPVTIVR
;
A
#
# COMPACT_ATOMS: atom_id res chain seq x y z
N MET A 1 17.16 6.82 -0.75
CA MET A 1 15.91 6.75 -1.56
C MET A 1 14.76 6.30 -0.66
N LYS A 2 13.65 7.04 -0.67
CA LYS A 2 12.43 6.71 0.08
C LYS A 2 11.43 6.03 -0.85
N ILE A 3 11.17 4.75 -0.62
CA ILE A 3 10.26 3.96 -1.44
C ILE A 3 8.95 3.78 -0.66
N LEU A 4 7.80 4.07 -1.27
CA LEU A 4 6.51 3.69 -0.73
C LEU A 4 5.93 2.54 -1.54
N VAL A 5 5.56 1.46 -0.87
CA VAL A 5 4.90 0.31 -1.49
C VAL A 5 3.52 0.10 -0.89
N THR A 6 2.52 -0.10 -1.74
CA THR A 6 1.15 -0.37 -1.29
C THR A 6 0.90 -1.86 -1.19
N VAL A 7 0.23 -2.27 -0.10
CA VAL A 7 -0.14 -3.67 0.13
C VAL A 7 -1.63 -3.79 0.45
N ASP A 8 -2.25 -4.89 0.02
CA ASP A 8 -3.65 -5.21 0.25
C ASP A 8 -3.86 -6.68 0.66
N GLY A 9 -2.77 -7.39 0.93
CA GLY A 9 -2.77 -8.81 1.26
C GLY A 9 -2.79 -9.74 0.04
N SER A 10 -2.83 -9.22 -1.19
CA SER A 10 -2.75 -10.03 -2.42
C SER A 10 -1.31 -10.49 -2.71
N ASP A 11 -1.19 -11.56 -3.51
CA ASP A 11 0.11 -12.05 -3.97
C ASP A 11 0.84 -11.02 -4.83
N ILE A 12 0.10 -10.24 -5.62
CA ILE A 12 0.66 -9.18 -6.47
C ILE A 12 1.27 -8.09 -5.59
N SER A 13 0.56 -7.63 -4.56
CA SER A 13 1.10 -6.64 -3.62
C SER A 13 2.30 -7.16 -2.83
N THR A 14 2.32 -8.45 -2.52
CA THR A 14 3.46 -9.11 -1.89
C THR A 14 4.68 -9.15 -2.84
N ARG A 15 4.47 -9.39 -4.14
CA ARG A 15 5.55 -9.28 -5.15
C ARG A 15 6.07 -7.86 -5.26
N ALA A 16 5.18 -6.86 -5.23
CA ALA A 16 5.56 -5.44 -5.23
C ALA A 16 6.45 -5.09 -4.03
N LEU A 17 6.11 -5.58 -2.83
CA LEU A 17 6.94 -5.40 -1.63
C LEU A 17 8.32 -6.05 -1.78
N LYS A 18 8.38 -7.30 -2.25
CA LYS A 18 9.67 -7.99 -2.49
C LYS A 18 10.54 -7.23 -3.49
N PHE A 19 9.94 -6.68 -4.54
CA PHE A 19 10.64 -5.84 -5.50
C PHE A 19 11.18 -4.55 -4.85
N ALA A 20 10.36 -3.85 -4.07
CA ALA A 20 10.77 -2.64 -3.35
C ALA A 20 11.95 -2.91 -2.40
N LEU A 21 11.91 -4.03 -1.66
CA LEU A 21 13.01 -4.45 -0.78
C LEU A 21 14.29 -4.78 -1.54
N LYS A 22 14.17 -5.47 -2.68
CA LYS A 22 15.32 -5.77 -3.55
C LYS A 22 15.97 -4.48 -4.05
N LEU A 23 15.16 -3.53 -4.51
CA LEU A 23 15.64 -2.23 -5.00
C LEU A 23 16.31 -1.43 -3.88
N ALA A 24 15.71 -1.39 -2.69
CA ALA A 24 16.27 -0.70 -1.53
C ALA A 24 17.63 -1.27 -1.10
N LYS A 25 17.81 -2.60 -1.17
CA LYS A 25 19.10 -3.27 -0.87
C LYS A 25 20.19 -2.96 -1.88
N GLN A 26 19.83 -2.69 -3.13
CA GLN A 26 20.79 -2.40 -4.22
C GLN A 26 21.21 -0.93 -4.27
N SER A 27 20.54 -0.06 -3.53
CA SER A 27 20.86 1.37 -3.48
C SER A 27 22.14 1.62 -2.69
N ALA A 28 23.12 2.28 -3.32
CA ALA A 28 24.39 2.63 -2.70
C ALA A 28 24.26 3.67 -1.55
N THR A 29 23.22 4.48 -1.59
CA THR A 29 22.84 5.43 -0.53
C THR A 29 21.67 4.83 0.24
N GLY A 30 21.74 4.83 1.57
CA GLY A 30 20.70 4.23 2.42
C GLY A 30 19.28 4.49 1.93
N SER A 31 18.50 3.42 1.82
CA SER A 31 17.10 3.48 1.41
C SER A 31 16.18 3.04 2.54
N SER A 32 14.96 3.56 2.55
CA SER A 32 13.90 3.13 3.46
C SER A 32 12.65 2.76 2.68
N VAL A 33 11.86 1.85 3.23
CA VAL A 33 10.60 1.38 2.63
C VAL A 33 9.44 1.68 3.58
N THR A 34 8.46 2.42 3.09
CA THR A 34 7.17 2.57 3.74
C THR A 34 6.20 1.57 3.13
N VAL A 35 5.66 0.67 3.95
CA VAL A 35 4.63 -0.30 3.54
C VAL A 35 3.28 0.27 3.95
N LEU A 36 2.47 0.67 2.98
CA LEU A 36 1.19 1.35 3.18
C LEU A 36 0.02 0.43 2.85
N HIS A 37 -0.93 0.32 3.77
CA HIS A 37 -2.27 -0.17 3.50
C HIS A 37 -3.29 0.94 3.72
N VAL A 38 -4.16 1.17 2.74
CA VAL A 38 -5.28 2.11 2.82
C VAL A 38 -6.58 1.31 2.79
N ASP A 39 -7.41 1.50 3.80
CA ASP A 39 -8.74 0.90 3.90
C ASP A 39 -9.81 1.95 3.54
N PRO A 40 -10.79 1.63 2.67
CA PRO A 40 -11.85 2.57 2.39
C PRO A 40 -12.71 2.81 3.63
N PRO A 41 -13.27 4.03 3.82
CA PRO A 41 -14.15 4.31 4.94
C PRO A 41 -15.42 3.46 4.86
N VAL A 42 -16.03 3.19 5.99
CA VAL A 42 -17.34 2.56 6.04
C VAL A 42 -18.41 3.49 5.45
N PHE A 43 -19.52 2.93 4.98
CA PHE A 43 -20.61 3.72 4.43
C PHE A 43 -21.19 4.72 5.47
N PRO A 44 -21.65 5.89 5.03
CA PRO A 44 -22.31 6.85 5.91
C PRO A 44 -23.42 6.22 6.75
N GLY A 45 -23.41 6.49 8.06
CA GLY A 45 -24.41 5.96 9.00
C GLY A 45 -24.05 4.62 9.64
N VAL A 46 -23.06 3.88 9.14
CA VAL A 46 -22.61 2.62 9.76
C VAL A 46 -22.11 2.87 11.17
N GLU A 47 -21.27 3.87 11.39
CA GLU A 47 -20.76 4.21 12.73
C GLU A 47 -21.87 4.53 13.74
N ARG A 48 -22.94 5.20 13.31
CA ARG A 48 -24.10 5.45 14.16
C ARG A 48 -24.85 4.18 14.54
N ARG A 49 -24.80 3.15 13.70
CA ARG A 49 -25.53 1.88 13.91
C ARG A 49 -24.76 0.91 14.81
N ILE A 50 -23.45 0.78 14.60
CA ILE A 50 -22.63 -0.23 15.27
C ILE A 50 -21.65 0.35 16.30
N GLY A 51 -21.48 1.68 16.33
CA GLY A 51 -20.59 2.39 17.23
C GLY A 51 -19.18 2.57 16.70
N LYS A 52 -18.50 3.60 17.22
CA LYS A 52 -17.15 3.98 16.82
C LYS A 52 -16.13 2.88 17.08
N GLU A 53 -16.22 2.20 18.23
CA GLU A 53 -15.30 1.11 18.60
C GLU A 53 -15.37 -0.06 17.62
N ALA A 54 -16.59 -0.45 17.20
CA ALA A 54 -16.78 -1.52 16.22
C ALA A 54 -16.20 -1.15 14.86
N VAL A 55 -16.35 0.10 14.43
CA VAL A 55 -15.74 0.60 13.17
C VAL A 55 -14.22 0.61 13.26
N GLN A 56 -13.66 1.04 14.39
CA GLN A 56 -12.21 0.99 14.62
C GLN A 56 -11.67 -0.44 14.59
N ALA A 57 -12.36 -1.38 15.24
CA ALA A 57 -11.99 -2.80 15.22
C ALA A 57 -12.04 -3.36 13.79
N TYR A 58 -13.07 -3.03 13.02
CA TYR A 58 -13.20 -3.44 11.61
C TYR A 58 -12.01 -2.98 10.77
N HIS A 59 -11.62 -1.71 10.85
CA HIS A 59 -10.46 -1.20 10.12
C HIS A 59 -9.15 -1.83 10.62
N ALA A 60 -9.00 -2.02 11.94
CA ALA A 60 -7.82 -2.68 12.51
C ALA A 60 -7.65 -4.11 11.97
N ASP A 61 -8.74 -4.87 11.87
CA ASP A 61 -8.73 -6.23 11.32
C ASP A 61 -8.36 -6.23 9.82
N ASN A 62 -8.89 -5.28 9.05
CA ASN A 62 -8.56 -5.14 7.64
C ASN A 62 -7.06 -4.81 7.43
N HIS A 63 -6.52 -3.90 8.24
CA HIS A 63 -5.09 -3.58 8.21
C HIS A 63 -4.23 -4.78 8.62
N ALA A 64 -4.58 -5.47 9.70
CA ALA A 64 -3.87 -6.67 10.15
C ALA A 64 -3.85 -7.76 9.07
N HIS A 65 -4.99 -7.97 8.39
CA HIS A 65 -5.08 -8.92 7.28
C HIS A 65 -4.17 -8.53 6.11
N ALA A 66 -4.19 -7.26 5.69
CA ALA A 66 -3.36 -6.77 4.59
C ALA A 66 -1.86 -6.87 4.90
N PHE A 67 -1.45 -6.57 6.14
CA PHE A 67 -0.05 -6.67 6.55
C PHE A 67 0.44 -8.09 6.82
N LYS A 68 -0.44 -9.07 7.02
CA LYS A 68 -0.03 -10.44 7.35
C LYS A 68 0.95 -11.04 6.34
N ALA A 69 0.63 -10.96 5.05
CA ALA A 69 1.50 -11.45 3.98
C ALA A 69 2.76 -10.59 3.83
N ALA A 70 2.63 -9.27 4.00
CA ALA A 70 3.74 -8.33 3.96
C ALA A 70 4.77 -8.63 5.05
N ARG A 71 4.36 -8.81 6.30
CA ARG A 71 5.23 -9.16 7.44
C ARG A 71 5.99 -10.46 7.21
N LYS A 72 5.31 -11.47 6.64
CA LYS A 72 5.99 -12.72 6.25
C LYS A 72 7.05 -12.48 5.16
N ALA A 73 6.78 -11.61 4.19
CA ALA A 73 7.70 -11.29 3.11
C ALA A 73 8.89 -10.42 3.56
N LEU A 74 8.71 -9.57 4.58
CA LEU A 74 9.77 -8.76 5.18
C LEU A 74 10.87 -9.65 5.79
N GLY A 75 10.49 -10.70 6.50
CA GLY A 75 11.44 -11.61 7.17
C GLY A 75 12.45 -10.83 8.02
N ARG A 76 13.74 -11.19 7.90
CA ARG A 76 14.87 -10.52 8.58
C ARG A 76 15.54 -9.51 7.63
N THR A 77 14.79 -8.54 7.10
CA THR A 77 15.39 -7.50 6.27
C THR A 77 16.22 -6.53 7.12
N GLN A 78 17.34 -6.05 6.55
CA GLN A 78 18.14 -4.97 7.14
C GLN A 78 17.75 -3.59 6.60
N VAL A 79 16.85 -3.54 5.62
CA VAL A 79 16.30 -2.29 5.11
C VAL A 79 15.40 -1.70 6.18
N PRO A 80 15.54 -0.40 6.52
CA PRO A 80 14.59 0.28 7.39
C PRO A 80 13.18 0.24 6.79
N VAL A 81 12.24 -0.36 7.50
CA VAL A 81 10.85 -0.52 7.06
C VAL A 81 9.90 0.07 8.10
N GLU A 82 8.93 0.84 7.65
CA GLU A 82 7.84 1.36 8.46
C GLU A 82 6.50 0.91 7.87
N GLU A 83 5.61 0.35 8.71
CA GLU A 83 4.23 0.05 8.34
C GLU A 83 3.34 1.26 8.63
N VAL A 84 2.51 1.61 7.67
CA VAL A 84 1.56 2.73 7.78
C VAL A 84 0.18 2.25 7.36
N SER A 85 -0.80 2.49 8.22
CA SER A 85 -2.21 2.27 7.92
C SER A 85 -2.93 3.61 7.78
N ALA A 86 -3.84 3.69 6.84
CA ALA A 86 -4.67 4.87 6.62
C ALA A 86 -6.08 4.46 6.21
N ILE A 87 -7.04 5.35 6.45
CA ILE A 87 -8.44 5.18 6.06
C ILE A 87 -8.80 6.36 5.15
N GLY A 88 -9.39 6.07 3.99
CA GLY A 88 -9.78 7.11 3.04
C GLY A 88 -10.03 6.57 1.63
N GLU A 89 -10.31 7.48 0.69
CA GLU A 89 -10.31 7.12 -0.74
C GLU A 89 -8.91 6.66 -1.12
N ILE A 90 -8.81 5.45 -1.68
CA ILE A 90 -7.56 4.71 -1.72
C ILE A 90 -6.47 5.48 -2.50
N ALA A 91 -6.75 5.89 -3.74
CA ALA A 91 -5.74 6.54 -4.59
C ALA A 91 -5.31 7.90 -4.03
N GLY A 92 -6.26 8.73 -3.62
CA GLY A 92 -5.97 10.05 -3.04
C GLY A 92 -5.20 9.94 -1.73
N THR A 93 -5.51 8.96 -0.89
CA THR A 93 -4.81 8.71 0.38
C THR A 93 -3.38 8.24 0.14
N ILE A 94 -3.17 7.34 -0.84
CA ILE A 94 -1.81 6.92 -1.25
C ILE A 94 -0.97 8.14 -1.63
N LEU A 95 -1.51 9.02 -2.48
CA LEU A 95 -0.80 10.22 -2.94
C LEU A 95 -0.52 11.21 -1.80
N ALA A 96 -1.48 11.42 -0.89
CA ALA A 96 -1.30 12.27 0.27
C ALA A 96 -0.19 11.75 1.21
N VAL A 97 -0.17 10.43 1.48
CA VAL A 97 0.88 9.81 2.29
C VAL A 97 2.23 9.90 1.58
N ALA A 98 2.28 9.64 0.28
CA ALA A 98 3.51 9.73 -0.52
C ALA A 98 4.12 11.13 -0.49
N ALA A 99 3.29 12.16 -0.66
CA ALA A 99 3.72 13.56 -0.60
C ALA A 99 4.22 13.94 0.80
N LYS A 100 3.46 13.61 1.86
CA LYS A 100 3.83 13.89 3.25
C LYS A 100 5.17 13.26 3.63
N ARG A 101 5.46 12.07 3.11
CA ARG A 101 6.70 11.34 3.38
C ARG A 101 7.86 11.70 2.47
N LYS A 102 7.63 12.58 1.49
CA LYS A 102 8.61 12.95 0.46
C LYS A 102 9.16 11.69 -0.23
N THR A 103 8.24 10.86 -0.74
CA THR A 103 8.52 9.61 -1.42
C THR A 103 9.20 9.88 -2.75
N ASP A 104 10.29 9.15 -3.03
CA ASP A 104 11.04 9.25 -4.28
C ASP A 104 10.50 8.29 -5.35
N LEU A 105 9.91 7.15 -4.91
CA LEU A 105 9.40 6.10 -5.77
C LEU A 105 8.19 5.43 -5.16
N LEU A 106 7.09 5.34 -5.93
CA LEU A 106 5.93 4.51 -5.64
C LEU A 106 6.11 3.13 -6.27
N VAL A 107 5.83 2.06 -5.51
CA VAL A 107 5.79 0.69 -6.01
C VAL A 107 4.42 0.10 -5.72
N MET A 108 3.76 -0.40 -6.76
CA MET A 108 2.38 -0.90 -6.65
C MET A 108 2.22 -2.20 -7.42
N GLY A 109 1.30 -3.04 -6.96
CA GLY A 109 0.81 -4.14 -7.78
C GLY A 109 0.00 -3.63 -8.97
N SER A 110 0.02 -4.35 -10.08
CA SER A 110 -0.81 -4.01 -11.25
C SER A 110 -2.31 -4.08 -10.95
N HIS A 111 -2.70 -4.96 -10.02
CA HIS A 111 -4.07 -5.18 -9.57
C HIS A 111 -4.10 -5.42 -8.06
N GLY A 112 -5.28 -5.23 -7.46
CA GLY A 112 -5.58 -5.64 -6.09
C GLY A 112 -6.27 -7.00 -6.04
N ARG A 113 -7.04 -7.24 -4.97
CA ARG A 113 -7.79 -8.48 -4.71
C ARG A 113 -8.83 -8.82 -5.78
N GLY A 114 -9.33 -7.85 -6.53
CA GLY A 114 -10.36 -7.99 -7.57
C GLY A 114 -9.79 -8.11 -8.99
N ALA A 115 -8.65 -8.79 -9.18
CA ALA A 115 -8.03 -8.93 -10.49
C ALA A 115 -8.98 -9.55 -11.51
N VAL A 116 -9.32 -8.80 -12.57
CA VAL A 116 -10.11 -9.26 -13.70
C VAL A 116 -9.15 -9.70 -14.81
N LYS A 117 -9.34 -10.91 -15.36
CA LYS A 117 -8.54 -11.38 -16.49
C LYS A 117 -8.69 -10.43 -17.68
N GLY A 118 -7.55 -10.07 -18.31
CA GLY A 118 -7.52 -9.20 -19.49
C GLY A 118 -7.42 -7.69 -19.20
N VAL A 119 -7.54 -7.26 -17.96
CA VAL A 119 -7.30 -5.85 -17.58
C VAL A 119 -5.83 -5.65 -17.30
N LEU A 120 -5.20 -4.66 -17.94
CA LEU A 120 -3.77 -4.39 -17.82
C LEU A 120 -3.41 -3.79 -16.47
N LEU A 121 -4.25 -2.88 -15.96
CA LEU A 121 -4.08 -2.18 -14.67
C LEU A 121 -5.40 -2.15 -13.90
N GLY A 122 -5.32 -2.27 -12.59
CA GLY A 122 -6.46 -2.09 -11.68
C GLY A 122 -6.86 -0.62 -11.53
N SER A 123 -8.03 -0.39 -10.94
CA SER A 123 -8.59 0.96 -10.77
C SER A 123 -7.71 1.87 -9.91
N VAL A 124 -7.13 1.35 -8.83
CA VAL A 124 -6.26 2.13 -7.94
C VAL A 124 -4.96 2.51 -8.64
N SER A 125 -4.26 1.56 -9.26
CA SER A 125 -3.02 1.82 -9.97
C SER A 125 -3.22 2.80 -11.13
N SER A 126 -4.32 2.67 -11.89
CA SER A 126 -4.67 3.61 -12.96
C SER A 126 -4.90 5.04 -12.44
N LYS A 127 -5.65 5.20 -11.34
CA LYS A 127 -5.90 6.52 -10.72
C LYS A 127 -4.61 7.15 -10.19
N VAL A 128 -3.77 6.36 -9.51
CA VAL A 128 -2.51 6.86 -8.97
C VAL A 128 -1.60 7.34 -10.09
N ILE A 129 -1.42 6.55 -11.16
CA ILE A 129 -0.59 6.93 -12.32
C ILE A 129 -1.09 8.22 -12.98
N ALA A 130 -2.41 8.37 -13.11
CA ALA A 130 -3.00 9.55 -13.75
C ALA A 130 -2.81 10.85 -12.95
N GLN A 131 -2.57 10.77 -11.63
CA GLN A 131 -2.57 11.94 -10.75
C GLN A 131 -1.20 12.24 -10.13
N THR A 132 -0.25 11.29 -10.17
CA THR A 132 1.05 11.47 -9.53
C THR A 132 2.09 12.08 -10.44
N THR A 133 2.99 12.87 -9.85
CA THR A 133 4.27 13.28 -10.46
C THR A 133 5.45 12.46 -9.95
N ILE A 134 5.22 11.62 -8.92
CA ILE A 134 6.23 10.72 -8.37
C ILE A 134 6.42 9.54 -9.33
N PRO A 135 7.65 9.11 -9.65
CA PRO A 135 7.89 7.90 -10.43
C PRO A 135 7.16 6.69 -9.84
N VAL A 136 6.54 5.88 -10.71
CA VAL A 136 5.76 4.70 -10.32
C VAL A 136 6.32 3.45 -10.98
N THR A 137 6.54 2.41 -10.21
CA THR A 137 6.81 1.06 -10.71
C THR A 137 5.59 0.17 -10.47
N ILE A 138 5.11 -0.44 -11.54
CA ILE A 138 4.01 -1.42 -11.50
C ILE A 138 4.59 -2.83 -11.57
N VAL A 139 4.23 -3.65 -10.59
CA VAL A 139 4.66 -5.06 -10.49
C VAL A 139 3.47 -5.97 -10.82
N ARG A 140 3.72 -6.98 -11.66
CA ARG A 140 2.73 -8.00 -12.08
C ARG A 140 2.91 -9.31 -11.34
#